data_8ffd80c9f4e95ca0fe39278405d54d53
#
_entry.id   8ffd80c9f4e95ca0fe39278405d54d53
#
_cell.length_a   1.000
_cell.length_b   1.000
_cell.length_c   1.000
_cell.angle_alpha   90.00
_cell.angle_beta   90.00
_cell.angle_gamma   90.00
#
_symmetry.space_group_name_H-M   'P 1'
#
loop_
_entity.id
_entity.type
_entity.pdbx_description
1 polymer ?
#
loop_
_entity_poly.entity_id
_entity_poly.type
_entity_poly.pdbx_seq_one_letter_code
_entity_poly.pdbx_strand_id
1 'polypeptide(L)'
;PIYENNPAMKEGVVPNQEIVAVEMFMLSKLFNRLPVDVVEIDFPYFLDQQNTKQRQHDFVFVRDLFVSNQNGTCIISKFKEKARQVEADIMQIMLDSMGYKTIRIPSESTATAEGGEFYFCPQDGVLFSGACRNNIKGAEWVAQEFNVDELVLMKSNAFHIDTLFTPVINLENTLV
;
A
#
# COMPACT_ATOMS: atom_id res chain seq x y z
N PRO A 1 17.76 -3.51 -2.75
CA PRO A 1 18.15 -2.69 -1.62
C PRO A 1 17.95 -3.48 -0.33
N ILE A 2 18.86 -3.31 0.62
CA ILE A 2 18.70 -3.88 1.96
C ILE A 2 18.09 -2.77 2.80
N TYR A 3 16.89 -2.99 3.27
CA TYR A 3 16.28 -2.09 4.24
C TYR A 3 16.74 -2.48 5.64
N GLU A 4 17.34 -1.52 6.35
CA GLU A 4 17.93 -1.77 7.68
C GLU A 4 16.91 -2.29 8.70
N ASN A 5 15.65 -2.01 8.49
CA ASN A 5 14.55 -2.43 9.35
C ASN A 5 13.82 -3.71 8.87
N ASN A 6 14.33 -4.40 7.84
CA ASN A 6 13.81 -5.70 7.41
C ASN A 6 14.78 -6.83 7.81
N PRO A 7 14.48 -7.61 8.86
CA PRO A 7 15.36 -8.67 9.35
C PRO A 7 15.66 -9.73 8.29
N ALA A 8 14.65 -10.16 7.52
CA ALA A 8 14.82 -11.20 6.50
C ALA A 8 15.79 -10.75 5.38
N MET A 9 15.73 -9.49 5.00
CA MET A 9 16.69 -8.94 4.03
C MET A 9 18.11 -8.86 4.59
N LYS A 10 18.27 -8.54 5.87
CA LYS A 10 19.57 -8.55 6.55
C LYS A 10 20.17 -9.95 6.62
N GLU A 11 19.37 -10.94 6.85
CA GLU A 11 19.79 -12.35 6.92
C GLU A 11 20.07 -12.96 5.53
N GLY A 12 19.77 -12.22 4.45
CA GLY A 12 19.99 -12.68 3.08
C GLY A 12 19.05 -13.81 2.67
N VAL A 13 17.88 -13.89 3.28
CA VAL A 13 16.87 -14.89 2.95
C VAL A 13 16.40 -14.67 1.51
N VAL A 14 16.60 -15.66 0.66
CA VAL A 14 16.15 -15.67 -0.73
C VAL A 14 14.99 -16.67 -0.84
N PRO A 15 13.77 -16.21 -1.22
CA PRO A 15 12.65 -17.11 -1.39
C PRO A 15 12.89 -18.09 -2.56
N ASN A 16 12.37 -19.31 -2.41
CA ASN A 16 12.34 -20.27 -3.50
C ASN A 16 11.33 -19.80 -4.56
N GLN A 17 11.84 -19.46 -5.75
CA GLN A 17 11.03 -18.86 -6.82
C GLN A 17 9.91 -19.81 -7.33
N GLU A 18 10.14 -21.12 -7.33
CA GLU A 18 9.14 -22.09 -7.74
C GLU A 18 7.98 -22.14 -6.74
N ILE A 19 8.30 -22.10 -5.44
CA ILE A 19 7.27 -22.04 -4.40
C ILE A 19 6.49 -20.74 -4.49
N VAL A 20 7.16 -19.61 -4.64
CA VAL A 20 6.50 -18.29 -4.80
C VAL A 20 5.54 -18.31 -6.00
N ALA A 21 5.97 -18.85 -7.14
CA ALA A 21 5.12 -18.95 -8.34
C ALA A 21 3.86 -19.80 -8.09
N VAL A 22 4.00 -20.93 -7.39
CA VAL A 22 2.86 -21.79 -7.03
C VAL A 22 1.92 -21.07 -6.07
N GLU A 23 2.45 -20.40 -5.04
CA GLU A 23 1.64 -19.64 -4.07
C GLU A 23 0.88 -18.50 -4.74
N MET A 24 1.53 -17.73 -5.61
CA MET A 24 0.87 -16.66 -6.38
C MET A 24 -0.23 -17.20 -7.29
N PHE A 25 0.02 -18.33 -7.98
CA PHE A 25 -1.00 -18.99 -8.79
C PHE A 25 -2.21 -19.44 -7.95
N MET A 26 -1.96 -20.03 -6.78
CA MET A 26 -3.03 -20.46 -5.86
C MET A 26 -3.81 -19.27 -5.32
N LEU A 27 -3.13 -18.15 -5.01
CA LEU A 27 -3.76 -16.90 -4.57
C LEU A 27 -4.68 -16.33 -5.66
N SER A 28 -4.21 -16.23 -6.91
CA SER A 28 -5.02 -15.81 -8.06
C SER A 28 -6.27 -16.69 -8.21
N LYS A 29 -6.11 -18.03 -8.11
CA LYS A 29 -7.23 -18.98 -8.15
C LYS A 29 -8.24 -18.76 -7.01
N LEU A 30 -7.76 -18.39 -5.82
CA LEU A 30 -8.63 -18.09 -4.67
C LEU A 30 -9.44 -16.82 -4.93
N PHE A 31 -8.78 -15.74 -5.34
CA PHE A 31 -9.46 -14.47 -5.63
C PHE A 31 -10.52 -14.59 -6.72
N ASN A 32 -10.23 -15.36 -7.78
CA ASN A 32 -11.19 -15.60 -8.86
C ASN A 32 -12.45 -16.39 -8.44
N ARG A 33 -12.51 -16.91 -7.19
CA ARG A 33 -13.72 -17.54 -6.61
C ARG A 33 -14.55 -16.55 -5.78
N LEU A 34 -14.01 -15.39 -5.49
CA LEU A 34 -14.72 -14.35 -4.74
C LEU A 34 -15.56 -13.50 -5.70
N PRO A 35 -16.66 -12.91 -5.23
CA PRO A 35 -17.48 -12.01 -6.03
C PRO A 35 -16.84 -10.62 -6.15
N VAL A 36 -15.61 -10.58 -6.67
CA VAL A 36 -14.81 -9.36 -6.86
C VAL A 36 -14.14 -9.41 -8.23
N ASP A 37 -13.95 -8.24 -8.83
CA ASP A 37 -13.14 -8.11 -10.03
C ASP A 37 -11.66 -8.11 -9.64
N VAL A 38 -10.91 -9.05 -10.21
CA VAL A 38 -9.47 -9.19 -9.96
C VAL A 38 -8.70 -8.63 -11.15
N VAL A 39 -7.87 -7.63 -10.89
CA VAL A 39 -6.94 -7.09 -11.88
C VAL A 39 -5.54 -7.60 -11.55
N GLU A 40 -5.01 -8.48 -12.40
CA GLU A 40 -3.61 -8.90 -12.31
C GLU A 40 -2.73 -7.87 -13.03
N ILE A 41 -1.72 -7.38 -12.32
CA ILE A 41 -0.78 -6.38 -12.83
C ILE A 41 0.55 -7.06 -13.07
N ASP A 42 0.96 -7.12 -14.33
CA ASP A 42 2.30 -7.59 -14.69
C ASP A 42 3.36 -6.64 -14.14
N PHE A 43 4.48 -7.20 -13.69
CA PHE A 43 5.63 -6.39 -13.30
C PHE A 43 6.09 -5.56 -14.50
N PRO A 44 6.19 -4.22 -14.37
CA PRO A 44 6.56 -3.38 -15.49
C PRO A 44 7.98 -3.69 -15.96
N TYR A 45 8.09 -4.26 -17.16
CA TYR A 45 9.34 -4.73 -17.75
C TYR A 45 10.43 -3.64 -17.83
N PHE A 46 10.04 -2.39 -18.05
CA PHE A 46 10.98 -1.26 -18.08
C PHE A 46 11.65 -0.99 -16.72
N LEU A 47 11.06 -1.41 -15.59
CA LEU A 47 11.70 -1.33 -14.29
C LEU A 47 12.84 -2.34 -14.12
N ASP A 48 12.72 -3.48 -14.77
CA ASP A 48 13.76 -4.51 -14.74
C ASP A 48 14.97 -4.13 -15.58
N GLN A 49 14.77 -3.35 -16.64
CA GLN A 49 15.83 -2.87 -17.54
C GLN A 49 16.61 -1.67 -17.02
N GLN A 50 16.09 -0.95 -16.07
CA GLN A 50 16.88 0.07 -15.41
C GLN A 50 17.97 -0.64 -14.59
N ASN A 51 19.16 -0.65 -15.14
CA ASN A 51 20.39 -1.23 -14.58
C ASN A 51 20.79 -0.50 -13.29
N THR A 52 19.83 -0.30 -12.42
CA THR A 52 19.95 0.37 -11.15
C THR A 52 20.25 -0.69 -10.10
N LYS A 53 21.20 -0.41 -9.25
CA LYS A 53 21.49 -1.15 -8.03
C LYS A 53 20.26 -1.28 -7.11
N GLN A 54 19.13 -0.72 -7.51
CA GLN A 54 17.85 -0.70 -6.84
C GLN A 54 16.80 -1.37 -7.74
N ARG A 55 16.71 -2.69 -7.63
CA ARG A 55 15.57 -3.41 -8.20
C ARG A 55 14.34 -3.05 -7.39
N GLN A 56 13.21 -2.81 -8.07
CA GLN A 56 11.93 -2.47 -7.45
C GLN A 56 11.21 -3.75 -6.99
N HIS A 57 11.83 -4.49 -6.08
CA HIS A 57 11.34 -5.79 -5.61
C HIS A 57 10.02 -5.69 -4.85
N ASP A 58 9.75 -4.53 -4.25
CA ASP A 58 8.61 -4.33 -3.38
C ASP A 58 7.35 -3.91 -4.14
N PHE A 59 7.41 -3.81 -5.47
CA PHE A 59 6.24 -3.54 -6.31
C PHE A 59 5.14 -4.61 -6.16
N VAL A 60 5.48 -5.81 -5.73
CA VAL A 60 4.53 -6.88 -5.39
C VAL A 60 3.59 -6.50 -4.25
N PHE A 61 4.01 -5.59 -3.38
CA PHE A 61 3.18 -5.06 -2.29
C PHE A 61 2.31 -3.90 -2.78
N VAL A 62 1.34 -4.23 -3.65
CA VAL A 62 0.45 -3.26 -4.30
C VAL A 62 -0.27 -2.36 -3.28
N ARG A 63 -0.64 -2.93 -2.12
CA ARG A 63 -1.30 -2.21 -1.04
C ARG A 63 -0.49 -1.03 -0.51
N ASP A 64 0.85 -1.11 -0.55
CA ASP A 64 1.71 -0.04 -0.05
C ASP A 64 1.70 1.21 -0.94
N LEU A 65 1.31 1.07 -2.21
CA LEU A 65 1.53 2.06 -3.26
C LEU A 65 0.48 3.16 -3.29
N PHE A 66 -0.69 2.92 -2.69
CA PHE A 66 -1.78 3.89 -2.60
C PHE A 66 -2.75 3.55 -1.48
N VAL A 67 -3.58 4.51 -1.12
CA VAL A 67 -4.75 4.30 -0.26
C VAL A 67 -6.00 4.76 -0.99
N SER A 68 -7.05 3.91 -1.00
CA SER A 68 -8.32 4.20 -1.68
C SER A 68 -9.38 4.67 -0.69
N ASN A 69 -10.20 5.63 -1.13
CA ASN A 69 -11.41 6.00 -0.40
C ASN A 69 -12.59 5.07 -0.70
N GLN A 70 -12.37 4.00 -1.48
CA GLN A 70 -13.40 3.05 -1.94
C GLN A 70 -14.53 3.70 -2.77
N ASN A 71 -14.32 4.93 -3.22
CA ASN A 71 -15.27 5.70 -4.05
C ASN A 71 -14.53 6.39 -5.21
N GLY A 72 -13.67 5.65 -5.90
CA GLY A 72 -13.00 6.09 -7.13
C GLY A 72 -11.83 7.04 -6.95
N THR A 73 -11.44 7.41 -5.72
CA THR A 73 -10.28 8.26 -5.46
C THR A 73 -9.18 7.47 -4.76
N CYS A 74 -7.96 7.60 -5.26
CA CYS A 74 -6.76 6.97 -4.70
C CYS A 74 -5.71 8.04 -4.36
N ILE A 75 -5.21 8.03 -3.14
CA ILE A 75 -4.06 8.85 -2.73
C ILE A 75 -2.81 8.02 -2.97
N ILE A 76 -1.93 8.51 -3.83
CA ILE A 76 -0.66 7.85 -4.15
C ILE A 76 0.31 8.01 -3.01
N SER A 77 0.92 6.92 -2.59
CA SER A 77 1.83 6.89 -1.47
C SER A 77 3.02 7.84 -1.65
N LYS A 78 3.36 8.50 -0.57
CA LYS A 78 4.61 9.24 -0.43
C LYS A 78 5.48 8.51 0.57
N PHE A 79 6.41 7.75 0.04
CA PHE A 79 7.23 6.84 0.81
C PHE A 79 8.25 7.56 1.70
N LYS A 80 8.44 7.01 2.90
CA LYS A 80 9.56 7.33 3.77
C LYS A 80 10.88 6.89 3.11
N GLU A 81 10.89 5.71 2.52
CA GLU A 81 12.00 5.17 1.73
C GLU A 81 11.91 5.67 0.29
N LYS A 82 12.66 6.68 -0.05
CA LYS A 82 12.61 7.33 -1.39
C LYS A 82 12.84 6.38 -2.56
N ALA A 83 13.56 5.27 -2.34
CA ALA A 83 13.80 4.27 -3.36
C ALA A 83 12.52 3.63 -3.89
N ARG A 84 11.47 3.56 -3.07
CA ARG A 84 10.16 3.01 -3.44
C ARG A 84 9.25 4.01 -4.15
N GLN A 85 9.61 5.29 -4.23
CA GLN A 85 8.72 6.31 -4.80
C GLN A 85 8.41 6.03 -6.27
N VAL A 86 9.35 5.48 -7.03
CA VAL A 86 9.12 5.12 -8.43
C VAL A 86 8.02 4.04 -8.60
N GLU A 87 7.87 3.16 -7.62
CA GLU A 87 6.79 2.16 -7.62
C GLU A 87 5.41 2.84 -7.54
N ALA A 88 5.28 3.83 -6.64
CA ALA A 88 4.05 4.62 -6.53
C ALA A 88 3.79 5.47 -7.78
N ASP A 89 4.84 5.99 -8.43
CA ASP A 89 4.72 6.76 -9.66
C ASP A 89 4.14 5.91 -10.80
N ILE A 90 4.57 4.65 -10.89
CA ILE A 90 4.06 3.70 -11.87
C ILE A 90 2.62 3.31 -11.54
N MET A 91 2.34 3.03 -10.27
CA MET A 91 0.98 2.71 -9.84
C MET A 91 0.01 3.84 -10.16
N GLN A 92 0.43 5.10 -10.02
CA GLN A 92 -0.40 6.22 -10.44
C GLN A 92 -0.80 6.14 -11.91
N ILE A 93 0.17 5.92 -12.80
CA ILE A 93 -0.12 5.79 -14.24
C ILE A 93 -1.13 4.68 -14.50
N MET A 94 -1.00 3.56 -13.80
CA MET A 94 -1.93 2.43 -13.92
C MET A 94 -3.34 2.81 -13.44
N LEU A 95 -3.46 3.40 -12.25
CA LEU A 95 -4.74 3.82 -11.69
C LEU A 95 -5.43 4.87 -12.56
N ASP A 96 -4.69 5.85 -13.07
CA ASP A 96 -5.20 6.86 -13.99
C ASP A 96 -5.72 6.20 -15.29
N SER A 97 -5.00 5.20 -15.81
CA SER A 97 -5.43 4.47 -17.02
C SER A 97 -6.69 3.62 -16.80
N MET A 98 -6.95 3.21 -15.56
CA MET A 98 -8.16 2.51 -15.14
C MET A 98 -9.34 3.47 -14.84
N GLY A 99 -9.11 4.77 -14.92
CA GLY A 99 -10.14 5.79 -14.68
C GLY A 99 -10.32 6.21 -13.22
N TYR A 100 -9.41 5.83 -12.33
CA TYR A 100 -9.43 6.32 -10.95
C TYR A 100 -8.91 7.75 -10.88
N LYS A 101 -9.48 8.55 -9.98
CA LYS A 101 -8.93 9.86 -9.64
C LYS A 101 -7.75 9.67 -8.70
N THR A 102 -6.56 10.10 -9.11
CA THR A 102 -5.38 10.05 -8.24
C THR A 102 -5.06 11.42 -7.65
N ILE A 103 -4.59 11.43 -6.41
CA ILE A 103 -4.17 12.61 -5.66
C ILE A 103 -2.79 12.33 -5.06
N ARG A 104 -1.95 13.36 -4.96
CA ARG A 104 -0.63 13.26 -4.33
C ARG A 104 -0.47 14.27 -3.20
N ILE A 105 0.22 13.84 -2.15
CA ILE A 105 0.79 14.75 -1.16
C ILE A 105 1.78 15.67 -1.89
N PRO A 106 1.72 17.00 -1.69
CA PRO A 106 2.66 17.94 -2.30
C PRO A 106 4.13 17.54 -2.09
N SER A 107 4.95 17.72 -3.11
CA SER A 107 6.36 17.27 -3.09
C SER A 107 7.17 17.92 -1.99
N GLU A 108 6.92 19.21 -1.73
CA GLU A 108 7.57 20.05 -0.71
C GLU A 108 7.14 19.70 0.73
N SER A 109 6.01 18.99 0.90
CA SER A 109 5.55 18.57 2.22
C SER A 109 6.50 17.56 2.86
N THR A 110 6.68 17.63 4.16
CA THR A 110 7.41 16.62 4.97
C THR A 110 6.53 15.42 5.33
N ALA A 111 5.27 15.40 4.90
CA ALA A 111 4.34 14.30 5.14
C ALA A 111 4.83 13.02 4.44
N THR A 112 4.66 11.87 5.11
CA THR A 112 4.82 10.53 4.55
C THR A 112 3.55 9.73 4.80
N ALA A 113 3.09 9.01 3.78
CA ALA A 113 1.90 8.19 3.83
C ALA A 113 2.08 6.98 2.90
N GLU A 114 2.10 5.80 3.46
CA GLU A 114 2.24 4.52 2.77
C GLU A 114 0.96 3.70 2.97
N GLY A 115 0.41 3.12 1.89
CA GLY A 115 -0.89 2.46 1.91
C GLY A 115 -1.03 1.32 2.94
N GLY A 116 0.05 0.55 3.18
CA GLY A 116 0.09 -0.52 4.19
C GLY A 116 -0.08 -0.05 5.64
N GLU A 117 0.00 1.26 5.88
CA GLU A 117 -0.22 1.88 7.19
C GLU A 117 -1.67 2.39 7.37
N PHE A 118 -2.58 2.13 6.42
CA PHE A 118 -3.93 2.65 6.53
C PHE A 118 -5.00 1.56 6.45
N TYR A 119 -6.06 1.74 7.23
CA TYR A 119 -7.35 1.11 7.02
C TYR A 119 -8.43 2.19 7.06
N PHE A 120 -9.18 2.32 5.99
CA PHE A 120 -10.30 3.22 5.90
C PHE A 120 -11.62 2.45 5.95
N CYS A 121 -12.46 2.83 6.89
CA CYS A 121 -13.82 2.31 7.06
C CYS A 121 -14.81 3.42 6.69
N PRO A 122 -15.18 3.55 5.41
CA PRO A 122 -15.94 4.71 4.93
C PRO A 122 -17.36 4.80 5.52
N GLN A 123 -17.97 3.68 5.87
CA GLN A 123 -19.32 3.65 6.45
C GLN A 123 -19.36 4.24 7.87
N ASP A 124 -18.24 4.11 8.59
CA ASP A 124 -18.09 4.65 9.95
C ASP A 124 -17.35 6.01 9.96
N GLY A 125 -16.86 6.46 8.81
CA GLY A 125 -16.06 7.68 8.72
C GLY A 125 -14.71 7.58 9.43
N VAL A 126 -14.18 6.36 9.68
CA VAL A 126 -12.98 6.14 10.49
C VAL A 126 -11.79 5.77 9.62
N LEU A 127 -10.66 6.45 9.84
CA LEU A 127 -9.37 6.11 9.26
C LEU A 127 -8.39 5.69 10.35
N PHE A 128 -7.93 4.44 10.31
CA PHE A 128 -6.82 3.98 11.13
C PHE A 128 -5.51 4.24 10.39
N SER A 129 -4.51 4.77 11.10
CA SER A 129 -3.17 4.98 10.55
C SER A 129 -2.10 4.49 11.52
N GLY A 130 -1.21 3.63 11.04
CA GLY A 130 0.05 3.33 11.70
C GLY A 130 0.98 4.55 11.72
N ALA A 131 1.94 4.55 12.63
CA ALA A 131 2.89 5.66 12.83
C ALA A 131 4.37 5.21 12.68
N CYS A 132 4.63 4.08 12.02
CA CYS A 132 5.99 3.61 11.74
C CYS A 132 6.54 4.21 10.44
N ARG A 133 5.80 4.05 9.35
CA ARG A 133 6.14 4.57 8.02
C ARG A 133 5.45 5.89 7.74
N ASN A 134 4.21 6.04 8.19
CA ASN A 134 3.53 7.31 8.18
C ASN A 134 4.04 8.23 9.27
N ASN A 135 4.01 9.53 9.03
CA ASN A 135 4.06 10.50 10.09
C ASN A 135 2.68 11.13 10.30
N ILE A 136 2.52 11.85 11.41
CA ILE A 136 1.25 12.47 11.78
C ILE A 136 0.72 13.37 10.65
N LYS A 137 1.60 14.17 10.03
CA LYS A 137 1.21 15.05 8.92
C LYS A 137 0.67 14.29 7.71
N GLY A 138 1.23 13.11 7.41
CA GLY A 138 0.75 12.27 6.34
C GLY A 138 -0.62 11.66 6.66
N ALA A 139 -0.80 11.18 7.89
CA ALA A 139 -2.08 10.64 8.34
C ALA A 139 -3.19 11.71 8.35
N GLU A 140 -2.90 12.88 8.90
CA GLU A 140 -3.82 14.03 8.91
C GLU A 140 -4.19 14.49 7.50
N TRP A 141 -3.21 14.53 6.59
CA TRP A 141 -3.44 14.92 5.20
C TRP A 141 -4.38 13.94 4.49
N VAL A 142 -4.16 12.62 4.65
CA VAL A 142 -5.05 11.59 4.09
C VAL A 142 -6.45 11.68 4.70
N ALA A 143 -6.54 11.88 6.01
CA ALA A 143 -7.81 12.05 6.71
C ALA A 143 -8.61 13.25 6.17
N GLN A 144 -7.94 14.37 5.93
CA GLN A 144 -8.54 15.56 5.35
C GLN A 144 -9.04 15.33 3.93
N GLU A 145 -8.23 14.72 3.06
CA GLU A 145 -8.61 14.46 1.66
C GLU A 145 -9.76 13.47 1.53
N PHE A 146 -9.88 12.52 2.45
CA PHE A 146 -11.00 11.57 2.49
C PHE A 146 -12.19 12.08 3.30
N ASN A 147 -12.06 13.25 3.93
CA ASN A 147 -13.09 13.86 4.79
C ASN A 147 -13.59 12.87 5.84
N VAL A 148 -12.67 12.26 6.58
CA VAL A 148 -13.02 11.30 7.63
C VAL A 148 -13.51 12.01 8.89
N ASP A 149 -14.41 11.37 9.63
CA ASP A 149 -14.93 11.88 10.89
C ASP A 149 -13.95 11.66 12.05
N GLU A 150 -13.21 10.54 12.00
CA GLU A 150 -12.26 10.17 13.04
C GLU A 150 -10.96 9.60 12.46
N LEU A 151 -9.81 10.12 12.92
CA LEU A 151 -8.48 9.59 12.66
C LEU A 151 -7.93 8.90 13.90
N VAL A 152 -7.72 7.59 13.82
CA VAL A 152 -7.13 6.78 14.89
C VAL A 152 -5.65 6.52 14.60
N LEU A 153 -4.76 7.14 15.38
CA LEU A 153 -3.31 6.94 15.27
C LEU A 153 -2.86 5.76 16.13
N MET A 154 -2.27 4.75 15.50
CA MET A 154 -1.80 3.53 16.14
C MET A 154 -0.28 3.48 16.19
N LYS A 155 0.27 3.35 17.40
CA LYS A 155 1.71 3.16 17.59
C LYS A 155 2.03 1.67 17.56
N SER A 156 2.95 1.29 16.71
CA SER A 156 3.49 -0.07 16.67
C SER A 156 4.98 -0.05 16.33
N ASN A 157 5.66 -1.17 16.60
CA ASN A 157 7.03 -1.40 16.12
C ASN A 157 7.05 -2.25 14.85
N ALA A 158 5.88 -2.52 14.26
CA ALA A 158 5.77 -3.24 13.00
C ALA A 158 6.22 -2.39 11.82
N PHE A 159 6.59 -3.07 10.75
CA PHE A 159 6.97 -2.43 9.50
C PHE A 159 5.80 -1.62 8.90
N HIS A 160 4.61 -2.25 8.79
CA HIS A 160 3.34 -1.64 8.45
C HIS A 160 2.26 -2.14 9.41
N ILE A 161 1.22 -1.34 9.63
CA ILE A 161 0.14 -1.70 10.56
C ILE A 161 -0.65 -2.92 10.05
N ASP A 162 -0.79 -3.11 8.75
CA ASP A 162 -1.52 -4.22 8.15
C ASP A 162 -0.90 -5.59 8.42
N THR A 163 0.33 -5.62 8.94
CA THR A 163 0.97 -6.86 9.41
C THR A 163 0.52 -7.28 10.81
N LEU A 164 -0.13 -6.40 11.57
CA LEU A 164 -0.52 -6.63 12.97
C LEU A 164 -2.00 -6.42 13.24
N PHE A 165 -2.66 -5.63 12.43
CA PHE A 165 -4.02 -5.14 12.66
C PHE A 165 -4.85 -5.25 11.41
N THR A 166 -6.10 -5.65 11.58
CA THR A 166 -7.15 -5.51 10.58
C THR A 166 -8.45 -5.16 11.29
N PRO A 167 -9.19 -4.16 10.84
CA PRO A 167 -10.51 -3.88 11.39
C PRO A 167 -11.46 -5.02 11.06
N VAL A 168 -12.35 -5.36 11.99
CA VAL A 168 -13.44 -6.30 11.76
C VAL A 168 -14.68 -5.51 11.40
N ILE A 169 -15.28 -5.83 10.26
CA ILE A 169 -16.49 -5.22 9.77
C ILE A 169 -17.60 -6.26 9.64
N ASN A 170 -18.84 -5.84 9.83
CA ASN A 170 -20.03 -6.68 9.62
C ASN A 170 -20.45 -6.74 8.14
N LEU A 171 -21.58 -7.40 7.87
CA LEU A 171 -22.12 -7.52 6.50
C LEU A 171 -22.58 -6.18 5.89
N GLU A 172 -22.76 -5.17 6.72
CA GLU A 172 -23.13 -3.80 6.31
C GLU A 172 -21.90 -2.91 6.11
N ASN A 173 -20.69 -3.50 6.19
CA ASN A 173 -19.39 -2.82 6.14
C ASN A 173 -19.18 -1.78 7.24
N THR A 174 -19.81 -1.95 8.40
CA THR A 174 -19.56 -1.13 9.59
C THR A 174 -18.65 -1.85 10.58
N LEU A 175 -17.87 -1.09 11.37
CA LEU A 175 -17.02 -1.62 12.42
C LEU A 175 -17.83 -2.35 13.50
N VAL A 176 -17.24 -3.42 14.05
CA VAL A 176 -17.85 -4.25 15.11
C VAL A 176 -17.04 -4.14 16.38
#